data_c880f506ab52a66242edce8c5efa7850
#
_entry.id   c880f506ab52a66242edce8c5efa7850
#
_cell.length_a   1.000
_cell.length_b   1.000
_cell.length_c   1.000
_cell.angle_alpha   90.00
_cell.angle_beta   90.00
_cell.angle_gamma   90.00
#
_symmetry.space_group_name_H-M   'P 1'
#
loop_
_entity.id
_entity.type
_entity.pdbx_description
1 polymer ?
#
loop_
_entity_poly.entity_id
_entity_poly.type
_entity_poly.pdbx_seq_one_letter_code
_entity_poly.pdbx_strand_id
1 'polypeptide(L)'
;MACTTLLVGKNASYDGSTMIARNDDSGSGHFTAKKFVVVQPEEHPAVYRSVLSHVEIPLPGDPMRMTAMPNAVEGKGIWAASGVNAANVGMTATETITSNPRVLGADPLVEYIPAKDGQPEVPGGIGEEDIVYLVLPYIHTAREGVLRLGKLLEKYGTYEMNGIAFQDVHEIWWLETIGGHHWIAKRVPDDAYVVMPNQLGIDQFDLEDALGAKKNHLCSADLDDFIENNHLDLSWNGVLNPRDAFGSHDDSDHVYNTPRAWFMLRYLNPHSKKWDGPNADYTPRSDDLPWCMVPEKKITPEDVKYVLSSHYQGTLYDPYGSSQSDQKGAFRSIGINRNDFMALIQMRPDQPEDSRVLEWIAFASNAFNVMVPFYANVTTTPAYLSNTTGAVSTDNFYWNSRMIAAMADAAYSKSVFHIERYQLAAASAGHANINTYDAKLRREQDASARAALREQANEAMADTIRGLAADTLDKVLYELSCQMKNCYSRSDA
;
A
#
# COMPACT_ATOMS: atom_id res chain seq x y z
N MET A 1 -2.59 6.42 -9.26
CA MET A 1 -3.70 5.58 -8.74
C MET A 1 -4.06 5.98 -7.32
N ALA A 2 -5.22 5.59 -6.81
CA ALA A 2 -5.75 6.10 -5.56
C ALA A 2 -5.55 5.08 -4.44
N CYS A 3 -4.47 5.15 -3.71
CA CYS A 3 -4.06 4.19 -2.69
C CYS A 3 -4.30 4.70 -1.25
N THR A 4 -4.00 3.92 -0.25
CA THR A 4 -3.97 4.31 1.17
C THR A 4 -2.88 3.51 1.88
N THR A 5 -1.98 4.19 2.57
CA THR A 5 -0.82 3.59 3.23
C THR A 5 -0.87 3.77 4.74
N LEU A 6 -0.45 2.75 5.47
CA LEU A 6 -0.24 2.76 6.93
C LEU A 6 1.16 2.21 7.23
N LEU A 7 1.95 2.98 7.98
CA LEU A 7 3.28 2.59 8.43
C LEU A 7 3.27 2.50 9.95
N VAL A 8 3.91 1.46 10.52
CA VAL A 8 3.91 1.24 11.97
C VAL A 8 5.34 0.99 12.46
N GLY A 9 5.87 1.90 13.26
CA GLY A 9 7.17 1.78 13.89
C GLY A 9 7.26 0.59 14.84
N LYS A 10 8.45 0.04 15.00
CA LYS A 10 8.68 -1.21 15.76
C LYS A 10 8.18 -1.16 17.22
N ASN A 11 8.25 0.00 17.87
CA ASN A 11 7.75 0.15 19.24
C ASN A 11 6.24 0.45 19.29
N ALA A 12 5.59 0.76 18.17
CA ALA A 12 4.15 0.92 18.06
C ALA A 12 3.43 -0.40 17.73
N SER A 13 4.13 -1.39 17.18
CA SER A 13 3.59 -2.71 16.87
C SER A 13 3.52 -3.63 18.11
N TYR A 14 2.68 -4.67 18.02
CA TYR A 14 2.41 -5.58 19.14
C TYR A 14 3.57 -6.52 19.50
N ASP A 15 4.43 -6.84 18.53
CA ASP A 15 5.52 -7.82 18.64
C ASP A 15 6.92 -7.23 18.35
N GLY A 16 7.04 -5.91 18.23
CA GLY A 16 8.29 -5.25 17.89
C GLY A 16 8.63 -5.23 16.40
N SER A 17 7.76 -5.73 15.56
CA SER A 17 7.93 -5.67 14.10
C SER A 17 7.85 -4.25 13.58
N THR A 18 8.64 -3.93 12.56
CA THR A 18 8.28 -2.84 11.65
C THR A 18 7.19 -3.36 10.71
N MET A 19 6.22 -2.50 10.34
CA MET A 19 5.14 -2.86 9.42
C MET A 19 4.89 -1.75 8.42
N ILE A 20 4.83 -2.09 7.12
CA ILE A 20 4.35 -1.19 6.07
C ILE A 20 3.19 -1.85 5.35
N ALA A 21 2.10 -1.11 5.15
CA ALA A 21 0.89 -1.64 4.54
C ALA A 21 0.29 -0.66 3.55
N ARG A 22 -0.27 -1.19 2.45
CA ARG A 22 -0.84 -0.40 1.38
C ARG A 22 -2.04 -1.09 0.74
N ASN A 23 -3.07 -0.30 0.43
CA ASN A 23 -4.06 -0.62 -0.59
C ASN A 23 -3.52 -0.20 -1.97
N ASP A 24 -3.73 -1.03 -2.98
CA ASP A 24 -3.57 -0.68 -4.38
C ASP A 24 -4.96 -0.52 -5.01
N ASP A 25 -5.30 0.70 -5.43
CA ASP A 25 -6.64 1.00 -5.93
C ASP A 25 -6.55 1.51 -7.37
N SER A 26 -7.23 0.86 -8.29
CA SER A 26 -7.36 1.30 -9.68
C SER A 26 -8.12 2.63 -9.81
N GLY A 27 -8.06 3.24 -10.98
CA GLY A 27 -8.86 4.41 -11.35
C GLY A 27 -10.37 4.16 -11.27
N SER A 28 -11.17 5.23 -11.21
CA SER A 28 -12.63 5.14 -11.12
C SER A 28 -13.22 4.35 -12.30
N GLY A 29 -14.09 3.38 -11.97
CA GLY A 29 -14.74 2.51 -12.98
C GLY A 29 -13.86 1.37 -13.51
N HIS A 30 -12.65 1.19 -12.97
CA HIS A 30 -11.71 0.14 -13.37
C HIS A 30 -11.26 -0.70 -12.17
N PHE A 31 -10.70 -1.85 -12.44
CA PHE A 31 -9.90 -2.65 -11.53
C PHE A 31 -8.84 -3.42 -12.31
N THR A 32 -7.75 -3.78 -11.66
CA THR A 32 -6.62 -4.48 -12.27
C THR A 32 -6.41 -5.82 -11.58
N ALA A 33 -6.43 -6.91 -12.34
CA ALA A 33 -6.13 -8.22 -11.79
C ALA A 33 -4.65 -8.30 -11.43
N LYS A 34 -4.35 -8.72 -10.20
CA LYS A 34 -3.01 -8.86 -9.63
C LYS A 34 -2.68 -10.32 -9.33
N LYS A 35 -1.42 -10.62 -9.21
CA LYS A 35 -0.91 -11.91 -8.77
C LYS A 35 0.24 -11.70 -7.78
N PHE A 36 0.54 -12.72 -6.97
CA PHE A 36 1.70 -12.71 -6.08
C PHE A 36 2.74 -13.69 -6.61
N VAL A 37 3.94 -13.18 -6.89
CA VAL A 37 5.02 -13.94 -7.54
C VAL A 37 6.36 -13.69 -6.87
N VAL A 38 7.32 -14.58 -7.16
CA VAL A 38 8.74 -14.33 -6.93
C VAL A 38 9.38 -14.00 -8.28
N VAL A 39 10.15 -12.93 -8.33
CA VAL A 39 10.99 -12.53 -9.45
C VAL A 39 12.42 -12.99 -9.15
N GLN A 40 12.97 -13.83 -10.03
CA GLN A 40 14.32 -14.38 -9.86
C GLN A 40 15.38 -13.38 -10.37
N PRO A 41 16.64 -13.47 -9.89
CA PRO A 41 17.71 -12.59 -10.34
C PRO A 41 17.91 -12.57 -11.86
N GLU A 42 17.81 -13.71 -12.51
CA GLU A 42 17.98 -13.88 -13.96
C GLU A 42 16.83 -13.30 -14.80
N GLU A 43 15.71 -12.96 -14.19
CA GLU A 43 14.57 -12.33 -14.87
C GLU A 43 14.74 -10.79 -15.00
N HIS A 44 15.78 -10.23 -14.37
CA HIS A 44 16.05 -8.80 -14.46
C HIS A 44 16.88 -8.50 -15.73
N PRO A 45 16.43 -7.54 -16.59
CA PRO A 45 17.18 -7.17 -17.79
C PRO A 45 18.40 -6.30 -17.42
N ALA A 46 19.40 -6.26 -18.29
CA ALA A 46 20.53 -5.33 -18.13
C ALA A 46 20.12 -3.84 -18.30
N VAL A 47 19.08 -3.59 -19.08
CA VAL A 47 18.47 -2.27 -19.28
C VAL A 47 16.97 -2.42 -19.09
N TYR A 48 16.42 -1.72 -18.12
CA TYR A 48 14.98 -1.61 -17.94
C TYR A 48 14.40 -0.58 -18.92
N ARG A 49 13.25 -0.89 -19.51
CA ARG A 49 12.46 0.05 -20.31
C ARG A 49 11.03 0.09 -19.78
N SER A 50 10.58 1.30 -19.37
CA SER A 50 9.20 1.54 -18.99
C SER A 50 8.24 1.29 -20.15
N VAL A 51 7.10 0.68 -19.87
CA VAL A 51 6.04 0.47 -20.87
C VAL A 51 5.23 1.75 -21.10
N LEU A 52 5.11 2.61 -20.07
CA LEU A 52 4.31 3.84 -20.14
C LEU A 52 5.14 5.05 -20.60
N SER A 53 6.29 5.27 -19.99
CA SER A 53 7.10 6.46 -20.24
C SER A 53 8.21 6.24 -21.27
N HIS A 54 8.51 5.00 -21.63
CA HIS A 54 9.61 4.58 -22.51
C HIS A 54 11.02 4.96 -21.99
N VAL A 55 11.15 5.41 -20.73
CA VAL A 55 12.47 5.66 -20.15
C VAL A 55 13.31 4.39 -20.13
N GLU A 56 14.57 4.49 -20.52
CA GLU A 56 15.54 3.40 -20.48
C GLU A 56 16.56 3.65 -19.36
N ILE A 57 16.70 2.68 -18.47
CA ILE A 57 17.54 2.78 -17.28
C ILE A 57 18.46 1.56 -17.20
N PRO A 58 19.80 1.73 -17.33
CA PRO A 58 20.75 0.66 -17.07
C PRO A 58 20.65 0.19 -15.61
N LEU A 59 20.52 -1.11 -15.43
CA LEU A 59 20.42 -1.73 -14.10
C LEU A 59 21.77 -2.28 -13.63
N PRO A 60 22.04 -2.34 -12.31
CA PRO A 60 23.19 -3.06 -11.76
C PRO A 60 23.18 -4.54 -12.14
N GLY A 61 24.36 -5.15 -12.21
CA GLY A 61 24.52 -6.53 -12.67
C GLY A 61 24.25 -7.64 -11.65
N ASP A 62 23.83 -7.28 -10.43
CA ASP A 62 23.69 -8.18 -9.29
C ASP A 62 22.33 -8.03 -8.59
N PRO A 63 21.21 -8.20 -9.31
CA PRO A 63 19.88 -8.11 -8.70
C PRO A 63 19.66 -9.24 -7.70
N MET A 64 18.96 -8.94 -6.62
CA MET A 64 18.45 -9.94 -5.69
C MET A 64 17.08 -10.45 -6.12
N ARG A 65 16.79 -11.72 -5.77
CA ARG A 65 15.42 -12.25 -5.81
C ARG A 65 14.50 -11.37 -4.95
N MET A 66 13.27 -11.14 -5.44
CA MET A 66 12.25 -10.42 -4.69
C MET A 66 10.86 -11.04 -4.89
N THR A 67 9.98 -10.86 -3.92
CA THR A 67 8.53 -11.02 -4.12
C THR A 67 7.95 -9.78 -4.80
N ALA A 68 6.83 -9.93 -5.49
CA ALA A 68 6.15 -8.81 -6.16
C ALA A 68 4.65 -9.08 -6.34
N MET A 69 3.88 -8.00 -6.50
CA MET A 69 2.43 -8.01 -6.75
C MET A 69 2.09 -7.42 -8.14
N PRO A 70 2.64 -7.99 -9.24
CA PRO A 70 2.49 -7.40 -10.56
C PRO A 70 1.08 -7.54 -11.14
N ASN A 71 0.83 -6.78 -12.20
CA ASN A 71 -0.33 -6.97 -13.05
C ASN A 71 -0.37 -8.41 -13.59
N ALA A 72 -1.56 -9.01 -13.56
CA ALA A 72 -1.78 -10.35 -14.11
C ALA A 72 -1.91 -10.35 -15.64
N VAL A 73 -2.21 -9.19 -16.23
CA VAL A 73 -2.36 -9.00 -17.68
C VAL A 73 -1.07 -8.40 -18.22
N GLU A 74 -0.45 -9.11 -19.17
CA GLU A 74 0.79 -8.69 -19.81
C GLU A 74 0.61 -7.45 -20.70
N GLY A 75 1.73 -6.74 -20.98
CA GLY A 75 1.77 -5.58 -21.86
C GLY A 75 1.20 -4.28 -21.28
N LYS A 76 0.92 -4.26 -19.98
CA LYS A 76 0.41 -3.08 -19.23
C LYS A 76 1.41 -2.50 -18.24
N GLY A 77 2.69 -2.85 -18.36
CA GLY A 77 3.72 -2.56 -17.36
C GLY A 77 3.75 -3.60 -16.24
N ILE A 78 4.88 -3.65 -15.51
CA ILE A 78 5.06 -4.66 -14.47
C ILE A 78 4.23 -4.34 -13.22
N TRP A 79 4.22 -3.09 -12.78
CA TRP A 79 3.46 -2.65 -11.60
C TRP A 79 3.68 -3.57 -10.39
N ALA A 80 4.94 -3.79 -10.04
CA ALA A 80 5.31 -4.70 -8.95
C ALA A 80 4.70 -4.33 -7.60
N ALA A 81 4.42 -3.05 -7.39
CA ALA A 81 3.60 -2.38 -6.38
C ALA A 81 3.96 -2.64 -4.91
N SER A 82 4.35 -3.85 -4.51
CA SER A 82 4.83 -4.21 -3.18
C SER A 82 5.72 -5.44 -3.28
N GLY A 83 6.70 -5.58 -2.39
CA GLY A 83 7.53 -6.77 -2.32
C GLY A 83 8.63 -6.70 -1.27
N VAL A 84 9.34 -7.83 -1.13
CA VAL A 84 10.45 -8.04 -0.21
C VAL A 84 11.60 -8.70 -0.97
N ASN A 85 12.81 -8.18 -0.82
CA ASN A 85 14.00 -8.77 -1.44
C ASN A 85 14.70 -9.79 -0.53
N ALA A 86 15.71 -10.48 -1.07
CA ALA A 86 16.47 -11.51 -0.35
C ALA A 86 17.28 -10.95 0.85
N ALA A 87 17.52 -9.65 0.93
CA ALA A 87 18.14 -8.99 2.08
C ALA A 87 17.14 -8.60 3.18
N ASN A 88 15.87 -9.04 3.07
CA ASN A 88 14.79 -8.66 3.98
C ASN A 88 14.56 -7.13 4.02
N VAL A 89 14.61 -6.49 2.87
CA VAL A 89 14.13 -5.11 2.71
C VAL A 89 12.77 -5.15 2.05
N GLY A 90 11.80 -4.46 2.63
CA GLY A 90 10.45 -4.31 2.09
C GLY A 90 10.25 -2.94 1.44
N MET A 91 9.40 -2.90 0.44
CA MET A 91 9.04 -1.68 -0.25
C MET A 91 7.59 -1.73 -0.71
N THR A 92 6.88 -0.61 -0.57
CA THR A 92 5.61 -0.40 -1.26
C THR A 92 5.73 0.85 -2.12
N ALA A 93 5.25 0.77 -3.32
CA ALA A 93 5.10 1.91 -4.20
C ALA A 93 3.77 1.78 -4.94
N THR A 94 2.97 2.78 -5.06
CA THR A 94 3.15 4.17 -4.65
C THR A 94 1.86 4.71 -4.06
N GLU A 95 1.94 5.75 -3.26
CA GLU A 95 0.78 6.56 -2.93
C GLU A 95 0.81 7.75 -3.89
N THR A 96 -0.08 7.82 -4.91
CA THR A 96 -0.12 9.00 -5.79
C THR A 96 -0.47 10.23 -4.97
N ILE A 97 0.40 11.24 -5.00
CA ILE A 97 0.25 12.51 -4.28
C ILE A 97 0.16 13.66 -5.29
N THR A 98 -0.14 14.87 -4.83
CA THR A 98 -0.31 16.02 -5.72
C THR A 98 0.49 17.22 -5.21
N SER A 99 1.43 17.72 -6.02
CA SER A 99 2.10 18.99 -5.77
C SER A 99 1.26 20.18 -6.24
N ASN A 100 1.46 21.32 -5.59
CA ASN A 100 0.76 22.56 -5.96
C ASN A 100 1.32 23.18 -7.26
N PRO A 101 0.57 24.12 -7.88
CA PRO A 101 0.99 24.71 -9.15
C PRO A 101 2.31 25.50 -9.11
N ARG A 102 2.73 26.04 -7.95
CA ARG A 102 4.01 26.75 -7.82
C ARG A 102 5.18 25.79 -7.96
N VAL A 103 5.08 24.63 -7.35
CA VAL A 103 6.05 23.53 -7.48
C VAL A 103 6.09 23.03 -8.92
N LEU A 104 4.93 22.70 -9.51
CA LEU A 104 4.86 22.18 -10.88
C LEU A 104 5.30 23.19 -11.94
N GLY A 105 5.18 24.48 -11.66
CA GLY A 105 5.70 25.54 -12.51
C GLY A 105 7.22 25.69 -12.43
N ALA A 106 7.83 25.37 -11.27
CA ALA A 106 9.26 25.45 -11.03
C ALA A 106 10.02 24.16 -11.44
N ASP A 107 9.40 23.00 -11.20
CA ASP A 107 9.92 21.67 -11.57
C ASP A 107 8.80 20.81 -12.21
N PRO A 108 8.56 21.00 -13.53
CA PRO A 108 7.51 20.29 -14.24
C PRO A 108 7.76 18.77 -14.30
N LEU A 109 6.65 18.00 -14.34
CA LEU A 109 6.72 16.56 -14.55
C LEU A 109 7.35 16.23 -15.91
N VAL A 110 8.09 15.12 -15.95
CA VAL A 110 8.77 14.63 -17.15
C VAL A 110 7.83 13.67 -17.89
N GLU A 111 6.92 14.25 -18.68
CA GLU A 111 5.91 13.50 -19.42
C GLU A 111 6.47 12.85 -20.70
N TYR A 112 5.93 11.68 -21.05
CA TYR A 112 6.20 11.03 -22.33
C TYR A 112 5.55 11.81 -23.49
N ILE A 113 6.35 12.15 -24.51
CA ILE A 113 5.85 12.80 -25.74
C ILE A 113 5.99 11.81 -26.91
N PRO A 114 4.86 11.34 -27.48
CA PRO A 114 4.91 10.40 -28.59
C PRO A 114 5.52 11.03 -29.85
N ALA A 115 6.14 10.22 -30.70
CA ALA A 115 6.63 10.65 -32.00
C ALA A 115 5.51 11.27 -32.85
N LYS A 116 5.73 12.47 -33.38
CA LYS A 116 4.74 13.20 -34.18
C LYS A 116 5.43 14.11 -35.21
N ASP A 117 4.84 14.22 -36.39
CA ASP A 117 5.22 15.15 -37.46
C ASP A 117 6.73 15.09 -37.80
N GLY A 118 7.32 13.87 -37.78
CA GLY A 118 8.74 13.66 -38.08
C GLY A 118 9.71 13.93 -36.94
N GLN A 119 9.20 14.35 -35.76
CA GLN A 119 9.98 14.44 -34.55
C GLN A 119 9.97 13.07 -33.83
N PRO A 120 11.14 12.60 -33.29
CA PRO A 120 11.20 11.38 -32.51
C PRO A 120 10.40 11.51 -31.22
N GLU A 121 10.04 10.37 -30.60
CA GLU A 121 9.50 10.36 -29.25
C GLU A 121 10.49 10.95 -28.24
N VAL A 122 9.96 11.53 -27.17
CA VAL A 122 10.74 11.95 -26.00
C VAL A 122 10.30 11.08 -24.83
N PRO A 123 11.18 10.23 -24.28
CA PRO A 123 10.85 9.43 -23.11
C PRO A 123 10.44 10.31 -21.92
N GLY A 124 9.48 9.83 -21.15
CA GLY A 124 9.10 10.44 -19.87
C GLY A 124 10.03 10.04 -18.74
N GLY A 125 9.68 10.44 -17.51
CA GLY A 125 10.36 10.04 -16.28
C GLY A 125 9.95 8.67 -15.76
N ILE A 126 10.31 8.39 -14.52
CA ILE A 126 9.95 7.16 -13.76
C ILE A 126 8.54 7.32 -13.20
N GLY A 127 7.75 6.25 -13.17
CA GLY A 127 6.44 6.23 -12.55
C GLY A 127 6.21 5.04 -11.65
N GLU A 128 4.99 4.93 -11.14
CA GLU A 128 4.57 3.86 -10.23
C GLU A 128 4.86 2.45 -10.78
N GLU A 129 4.67 2.27 -12.09
CA GLU A 129 4.91 0.97 -12.72
C GLU A 129 6.34 0.48 -12.54
N ASP A 130 7.30 1.42 -12.46
CA ASP A 130 8.74 1.17 -12.57
C ASP A 130 9.41 1.02 -11.20
N ILE A 131 8.96 1.82 -10.20
CA ILE A 131 9.73 2.17 -9.00
C ILE A 131 10.21 0.95 -8.21
N VAL A 132 9.30 -0.01 -7.88
CA VAL A 132 9.69 -1.19 -7.08
C VAL A 132 10.73 -2.03 -7.80
N TYR A 133 10.55 -2.22 -9.11
CA TYR A 133 11.43 -3.03 -9.93
C TYR A 133 12.82 -2.41 -10.12
N LEU A 134 12.89 -1.08 -10.19
CA LEU A 134 14.13 -0.32 -10.32
C LEU A 134 14.95 -0.26 -9.02
N VAL A 135 14.30 -0.42 -7.87
CA VAL A 135 14.93 -0.14 -6.57
C VAL A 135 15.10 -1.40 -5.74
N LEU A 136 14.04 -2.16 -5.49
CA LEU A 136 14.01 -3.24 -4.50
C LEU A 136 15.09 -4.32 -4.71
N PRO A 137 15.39 -4.79 -5.92
CA PRO A 137 16.40 -5.84 -6.15
C PRO A 137 17.84 -5.45 -5.79
N TYR A 138 18.11 -4.14 -5.56
CA TYR A 138 19.46 -3.57 -5.52
C TYR A 138 19.78 -2.89 -4.18
N ILE A 139 19.00 -3.13 -3.12
CA ILE A 139 19.15 -2.44 -1.83
C ILE A 139 19.24 -3.43 -0.69
N HIS A 140 20.05 -3.11 0.33
CA HIS A 140 20.27 -3.93 1.51
C HIS A 140 19.68 -3.33 2.79
N THR A 141 19.24 -2.07 2.76
CA THR A 141 18.58 -1.37 3.87
C THR A 141 17.47 -0.46 3.36
N ALA A 142 16.53 -0.12 4.23
CA ALA A 142 15.47 0.85 3.93
C ALA A 142 16.05 2.20 3.47
N ARG A 143 17.10 2.65 4.15
CA ARG A 143 17.81 3.91 3.83
C ARG A 143 18.47 3.89 2.45
N GLU A 144 19.09 2.77 2.06
CA GLU A 144 19.64 2.61 0.71
C GLU A 144 18.55 2.74 -0.37
N GLY A 145 17.34 2.26 -0.07
CA GLY A 145 16.17 2.40 -0.95
C GLY A 145 15.84 3.87 -1.22
N VAL A 146 15.76 4.70 -0.17
CA VAL A 146 15.55 6.15 -0.30
C VAL A 146 16.63 6.79 -1.17
N LEU A 147 17.91 6.51 -0.87
CA LEU A 147 19.03 7.12 -1.58
C LEU A 147 19.13 6.67 -3.04
N ARG A 148 18.79 5.40 -3.32
CA ARG A 148 18.77 4.88 -4.69
C ARG A 148 17.64 5.51 -5.50
N LEU A 149 16.43 5.55 -4.97
CA LEU A 149 15.31 6.18 -5.65
C LEU A 149 15.55 7.67 -5.86
N GLY A 150 16.04 8.38 -4.83
CA GLY A 150 16.36 9.80 -4.94
C GLY A 150 17.30 10.11 -6.11
N LYS A 151 18.39 9.35 -6.25
CA LYS A 151 19.31 9.50 -7.38
C LYS A 151 18.69 9.20 -8.75
N LEU A 152 17.75 8.26 -8.81
CA LEU A 152 17.03 7.97 -10.04
C LEU A 152 16.08 9.11 -10.40
N LEU A 153 15.37 9.68 -9.43
CA LEU A 153 14.49 10.84 -9.61
C LEU A 153 15.28 12.08 -10.05
N GLU A 154 16.39 12.41 -9.38
CA GLU A 154 17.26 13.53 -9.77
C GLU A 154 17.79 13.41 -11.20
N LYS A 155 18.00 12.18 -11.70
CA LYS A 155 18.57 11.93 -13.02
C LYS A 155 17.54 11.81 -14.14
N TYR A 156 16.44 11.12 -13.88
CA TYR A 156 15.47 10.75 -14.93
C TYR A 156 14.15 11.49 -14.76
N GLY A 157 13.91 12.09 -13.60
CA GLY A 157 12.65 12.69 -13.24
C GLY A 157 11.50 11.69 -13.07
N THR A 158 10.32 12.22 -12.79
CA THR A 158 9.07 11.45 -12.73
C THR A 158 7.98 12.08 -13.58
N TYR A 159 7.11 11.25 -14.19
CA TYR A 159 5.92 11.73 -14.89
C TYR A 159 4.69 11.82 -13.99
N GLU A 160 4.81 11.35 -12.74
CA GLU A 160 3.74 11.43 -11.72
C GLU A 160 4.34 11.53 -10.32
N MET A 161 3.64 12.20 -9.41
CA MET A 161 4.11 12.39 -8.04
C MET A 161 3.66 11.24 -7.14
N ASN A 162 4.57 10.77 -6.29
CA ASN A 162 4.38 9.56 -5.51
C ASN A 162 4.94 9.65 -4.11
N GLY A 163 4.29 8.93 -3.17
CA GLY A 163 4.82 8.59 -1.86
C GLY A 163 5.22 7.12 -1.80
N ILE A 164 6.40 6.82 -1.27
CA ILE A 164 7.00 5.48 -1.27
C ILE A 164 7.50 5.11 0.12
N ALA A 165 7.16 3.90 0.59
CA ALA A 165 7.66 3.34 1.84
C ALA A 165 8.80 2.37 1.60
N PHE A 166 9.84 2.47 2.44
CA PHE A 166 10.96 1.55 2.54
C PHE A 166 11.06 1.03 3.96
N GLN A 167 11.33 -0.25 4.13
CA GLN A 167 11.37 -0.92 5.42
C GLN A 167 12.50 -1.93 5.50
N ASP A 168 13.17 -1.95 6.64
CA ASP A 168 13.91 -3.11 7.12
C ASP A 168 13.51 -3.42 8.58
N VAL A 169 14.15 -4.39 9.23
CA VAL A 169 13.81 -4.78 10.61
C VAL A 169 14.10 -3.69 11.64
N HIS A 170 14.89 -2.69 11.27
CA HIS A 170 15.34 -1.63 12.17
C HIS A 170 14.56 -0.34 12.04
N GLU A 171 14.18 0.03 10.80
CA GLU A 171 13.58 1.32 10.51
C GLU A 171 12.64 1.30 9.30
N ILE A 172 11.80 2.33 9.24
CA ILE A 172 10.91 2.64 8.12
C ILE A 172 11.22 4.06 7.66
N TRP A 173 11.28 4.26 6.34
CA TRP A 173 11.38 5.55 5.68
C TRP A 173 10.18 5.78 4.77
N TRP A 174 9.70 7.03 4.76
CA TRP A 174 8.69 7.51 3.82
C TRP A 174 9.29 8.59 2.95
N LEU A 175 9.22 8.41 1.63
CA LEU A 175 9.69 9.36 0.63
C LEU A 175 8.48 9.96 -0.10
N GLU A 176 8.49 11.28 -0.29
CA GLU A 176 7.53 12.03 -1.12
C GLU A 176 8.30 12.73 -2.25
N THR A 177 7.83 12.58 -3.50
CA THR A 177 8.35 13.35 -4.64
C THR A 177 7.76 14.75 -4.64
N ILE A 178 8.54 15.71 -5.12
CA ILE A 178 8.17 17.12 -5.21
C ILE A 178 8.42 17.56 -6.65
N GLY A 179 7.36 17.85 -7.41
CA GLY A 179 7.52 18.14 -8.84
C GLY A 179 8.14 16.99 -9.62
N GLY A 180 8.93 17.32 -10.64
CA GLY A 180 9.52 16.36 -11.56
C GLY A 180 10.79 15.67 -11.07
N HIS A 181 11.64 16.32 -10.27
CA HIS A 181 12.95 15.79 -9.91
C HIS A 181 13.29 15.85 -8.43
N HIS A 182 12.65 16.75 -7.66
CA HIS A 182 12.93 16.92 -6.24
C HIS A 182 12.19 15.89 -5.39
N TRP A 183 12.71 15.64 -4.19
CA TRP A 183 12.14 14.69 -3.24
C TRP A 183 12.56 14.99 -1.81
N ILE A 184 11.75 14.57 -0.85
CA ILE A 184 12.04 14.52 0.57
C ILE A 184 11.78 13.15 1.12
N ALA A 185 12.47 12.77 2.19
CA ALA A 185 12.16 11.54 2.92
C ALA A 185 12.36 11.74 4.43
N LYS A 186 11.45 11.15 5.20
CA LYS A 186 11.45 11.21 6.66
C LYS A 186 11.40 9.82 7.26
N ARG A 187 12.25 9.57 8.25
CA ARG A 187 12.24 8.35 9.03
C ARG A 187 10.98 8.31 9.90
N VAL A 188 10.25 7.21 9.90
CA VAL A 188 9.12 7.01 10.80
C VAL A 188 9.64 6.81 12.22
N PRO A 189 9.13 7.56 13.23
CA PRO A 189 9.53 7.33 14.62
C PRO A 189 9.20 5.91 15.07
N ASP A 190 10.07 5.31 15.86
CA ASP A 190 9.94 3.91 16.28
C ASP A 190 8.68 3.63 17.09
N ASP A 191 8.19 4.62 17.84
CA ASP A 191 7.00 4.54 18.71
C ASP A 191 5.71 5.07 18.08
N ALA A 192 5.76 5.49 16.81
CA ALA A 192 4.64 6.09 16.11
C ALA A 192 4.15 5.25 14.92
N TYR A 193 2.98 5.61 14.43
CA TYR A 193 2.45 5.17 13.14
C TYR A 193 2.20 6.39 12.24
N VAL A 194 2.17 6.15 10.93
CA VAL A 194 1.91 7.14 9.89
C VAL A 194 0.74 6.71 9.03
N VAL A 195 -0.15 7.64 8.70
CA VAL A 195 -1.27 7.42 7.79
C VAL A 195 -1.12 8.31 6.57
N MET A 196 -1.20 7.70 5.38
CA MET A 196 -1.02 8.40 4.11
C MET A 196 -2.19 8.14 3.16
N PRO A 197 -3.01 9.17 2.88
CA PRO A 197 -3.90 9.20 1.72
C PRO A 197 -3.15 9.72 0.48
N ASN A 198 -3.85 10.02 -0.61
CA ASN A 198 -3.26 10.57 -1.84
C ASN A 198 -2.93 12.07 -1.74
N GLN A 199 -2.14 12.44 -0.76
CA GLN A 199 -1.80 13.82 -0.45
C GLN A 199 -0.40 13.85 0.15
N LEU A 200 0.39 14.91 -0.07
CA LEU A 200 1.61 15.10 0.70
C LEU A 200 1.26 15.12 2.20
N GLY A 201 2.00 14.37 2.99
CA GLY A 201 1.68 14.14 4.40
C GLY A 201 2.68 14.70 5.38
N ILE A 202 3.98 14.73 5.04
CA ILE A 202 5.02 15.22 5.96
C ILE A 202 4.70 16.67 6.35
N ASP A 203 4.43 16.87 7.64
CA ASP A 203 3.96 18.14 8.22
C ASP A 203 5.08 18.97 8.89
N GLN A 204 6.23 18.34 9.15
CA GLN A 204 7.43 18.97 9.69
C GLN A 204 8.67 18.34 9.07
N PHE A 205 9.60 19.15 8.62
CA PHE A 205 10.82 18.70 7.99
C PHE A 205 12.03 19.51 8.46
N ASP A 206 13.04 18.82 8.95
CA ASP A 206 14.29 19.42 9.38
C ASP A 206 15.28 19.42 8.20
N LEU A 207 15.36 20.56 7.50
CA LEU A 207 16.21 20.75 6.34
C LEU A 207 17.71 20.76 6.74
N GLU A 208 18.06 21.25 7.94
CA GLU A 208 19.43 21.21 8.44
C GLU A 208 19.90 19.76 8.65
N ASP A 209 19.06 18.90 9.25
CA ASP A 209 19.35 17.46 9.33
C ASP A 209 19.46 16.83 7.95
N ALA A 210 18.54 17.15 7.03
CA ALA A 210 18.49 16.54 5.70
C ALA A 210 19.72 16.84 4.84
N LEU A 211 20.24 18.05 4.91
CA LEU A 211 21.44 18.48 4.18
C LEU A 211 22.75 18.18 4.93
N GLY A 212 22.67 18.06 6.28
CA GLY A 212 23.81 17.89 7.17
C GLY A 212 23.98 16.46 7.69
N ALA A 213 23.48 16.21 8.91
CA ALA A 213 23.67 14.93 9.62
C ALA A 213 22.91 13.76 9.00
N LYS A 214 21.84 14.04 8.29
CA LYS A 214 21.02 13.05 7.54
C LYS A 214 20.51 11.92 8.42
N LYS A 215 20.15 12.20 9.65
CA LYS A 215 19.78 11.20 10.65
C LYS A 215 18.35 10.70 10.46
N ASN A 216 17.40 11.63 10.38
CA ASN A 216 15.97 11.35 10.28
C ASN A 216 15.32 11.94 9.02
N HIS A 217 16.03 12.80 8.29
CA HIS A 217 15.56 13.47 7.10
C HIS A 217 16.59 13.33 5.97
N LEU A 218 16.11 13.15 4.75
CA LEU A 218 16.89 13.07 3.52
C LEU A 218 16.14 13.85 2.44
N CYS A 219 16.86 14.47 1.51
CA CYS A 219 16.27 15.20 0.39
C CYS A 219 17.20 15.26 -0.82
N SER A 220 16.70 15.74 -1.95
CA SER A 220 17.51 16.17 -3.10
C SER A 220 18.53 17.23 -2.68
N ALA A 221 19.72 17.20 -3.29
CA ALA A 221 20.87 17.96 -2.81
C ALA A 221 20.70 19.50 -2.90
N ASP A 222 19.87 19.95 -3.82
CA ASP A 222 19.57 21.35 -4.14
C ASP A 222 18.20 21.83 -3.65
N LEU A 223 17.57 21.08 -2.73
CA LEU A 223 16.22 21.39 -2.24
C LEU A 223 16.14 22.76 -1.57
N ASP A 224 17.18 23.17 -0.83
CA ASP A 224 17.23 24.49 -0.17
C ASP A 224 17.20 25.64 -1.20
N ASP A 225 18.09 25.56 -2.18
CA ASP A 225 18.12 26.52 -3.31
C ASP A 225 16.80 26.53 -4.07
N PHE A 226 16.18 25.34 -4.27
CA PHE A 226 14.88 25.22 -4.94
C PHE A 226 13.78 25.91 -4.16
N ILE A 227 13.71 25.73 -2.85
CA ILE A 227 12.75 26.39 -1.97
C ILE A 227 12.93 27.91 -1.97
N GLU A 228 14.18 28.38 -1.80
CA GLU A 228 14.50 29.79 -1.70
C GLU A 228 14.22 30.53 -3.02
N ASN A 229 14.73 30.00 -4.14
CA ASN A 229 14.59 30.64 -5.46
C ASN A 229 13.13 30.72 -5.95
N ASN A 230 12.26 29.80 -5.50
CA ASN A 230 10.86 29.75 -5.92
C ASN A 230 9.89 30.19 -4.81
N HIS A 231 10.38 30.70 -3.67
CA HIS A 231 9.60 31.20 -2.53
C HIS A 231 8.54 30.17 -2.07
N LEU A 232 8.95 28.92 -1.89
CA LEU A 232 8.02 27.82 -1.60
C LEU A 232 7.71 27.68 -0.11
N ASP A 233 8.63 28.05 0.80
CA ASP A 233 8.39 28.02 2.24
C ASP A 233 7.33 29.08 2.62
N LEU A 234 6.22 28.63 3.21
CA LEU A 234 5.13 29.46 3.69
C LEU A 234 5.12 29.62 5.21
N SER A 235 6.14 29.12 5.90
CA SER A 235 6.19 29.12 7.36
C SER A 235 6.40 30.54 7.93
N TRP A 236 5.67 30.85 9.00
CA TRP A 236 5.88 32.08 9.79
C TRP A 236 6.93 31.90 10.89
N ASN A 237 7.19 30.69 11.31
CA ASN A 237 8.05 30.34 12.47
C ASN A 237 9.39 29.74 12.07
N GLY A 238 9.68 29.67 10.77
CA GLY A 238 10.91 29.10 10.24
C GLY A 238 11.01 27.56 10.33
N VAL A 239 9.88 26.88 10.59
CA VAL A 239 9.80 25.41 10.53
C VAL A 239 9.10 25.02 9.24
N LEU A 240 9.86 24.44 8.31
CA LEU A 240 9.33 24.00 7.03
C LEU A 240 8.22 22.94 7.21
N ASN A 241 7.03 23.25 6.72
CA ASN A 241 5.93 22.31 6.57
C ASN A 241 5.80 21.92 5.09
N PRO A 242 6.30 20.75 4.67
CA PRO A 242 6.25 20.33 3.27
C PRO A 242 4.85 20.20 2.70
N ARG A 243 3.87 19.81 3.53
CA ARG A 243 2.47 19.73 3.11
C ARG A 243 1.96 21.07 2.63
N ASP A 244 2.23 22.15 3.38
CA ASP A 244 1.82 23.52 3.01
C ASP A 244 2.65 24.10 1.87
N ALA A 245 3.97 23.81 1.89
CA ALA A 245 4.91 24.36 0.90
C ALA A 245 4.70 23.72 -0.49
N PHE A 246 4.47 22.42 -0.54
CA PHE A 246 4.51 21.65 -1.78
C PHE A 246 3.19 20.99 -2.17
N GLY A 247 2.31 20.69 -1.20
CA GLY A 247 1.10 19.88 -1.39
C GLY A 247 -0.07 20.66 -2.01
N SER A 248 -1.08 19.92 -2.43
CA SER A 248 -2.41 20.44 -2.80
C SER A 248 -3.25 20.69 -1.56
N HIS A 249 -4.17 21.67 -1.66
CA HIS A 249 -5.14 22.03 -0.62
C HIS A 249 -6.43 22.45 -1.30
N ASP A 250 -7.11 21.51 -1.98
CA ASP A 250 -8.35 21.81 -2.66
C ASP A 250 -9.55 21.07 -2.04
N ASP A 251 -10.77 21.49 -2.41
CA ASP A 251 -11.99 20.91 -1.88
C ASP A 251 -12.14 19.42 -2.15
N SER A 252 -11.45 18.87 -3.15
CA SER A 252 -11.47 17.46 -3.46
C SER A 252 -10.76 16.64 -2.39
N ASP A 253 -9.72 17.18 -1.75
CA ASP A 253 -9.01 16.56 -0.64
C ASP A 253 -9.94 16.30 0.55
N HIS A 254 -10.89 17.20 0.82
CA HIS A 254 -11.86 17.08 1.92
C HIS A 254 -12.92 15.99 1.70
N VAL A 255 -13.00 15.42 0.52
CA VAL A 255 -13.88 14.28 0.21
C VAL A 255 -13.08 12.99 0.01
N TYR A 256 -11.87 13.14 -0.53
CA TYR A 256 -11.07 12.03 -1.01
C TYR A 256 -9.96 11.63 -0.03
N ASN A 257 -9.23 12.58 0.53
CA ASN A 257 -7.97 12.37 1.26
C ASN A 257 -8.12 12.49 2.78
N THR A 258 -8.45 13.67 3.28
CA THR A 258 -8.46 13.93 4.73
C THR A 258 -9.44 13.04 5.51
N PRO A 259 -10.62 12.62 4.99
CA PRO A 259 -11.50 11.72 5.70
C PRO A 259 -10.89 10.34 5.97
N ARG A 260 -10.06 9.84 5.05
CA ARG A 260 -9.36 8.55 5.24
C ARG A 260 -8.32 8.64 6.35
N ALA A 261 -7.49 9.67 6.35
CA ALA A 261 -6.52 9.92 7.40
C ALA A 261 -7.21 10.11 8.76
N TRP A 262 -8.27 10.96 8.81
CA TRP A 262 -9.08 11.17 10.01
C TRP A 262 -9.62 9.87 10.60
N PHE A 263 -10.18 8.97 9.79
CA PHE A 263 -10.73 7.72 10.28
C PHE A 263 -9.66 6.80 10.88
N MET A 264 -8.52 6.67 10.22
CA MET A 264 -7.41 5.84 10.71
C MET A 264 -6.84 6.38 12.02
N LEU A 265 -6.61 7.69 12.10
CA LEU A 265 -6.15 8.37 13.32
C LEU A 265 -7.16 8.21 14.46
N ARG A 266 -8.46 8.42 14.19
CA ARG A 266 -9.55 8.24 15.14
C ARG A 266 -9.63 6.81 15.69
N TYR A 267 -9.42 5.81 14.86
CA TYR A 267 -9.45 4.41 15.28
C TYR A 267 -8.26 4.05 16.20
N LEU A 268 -7.07 4.50 15.85
CA LEU A 268 -5.84 4.17 16.58
C LEU A 268 -5.62 5.04 17.83
N ASN A 269 -6.26 6.20 17.88
CA ASN A 269 -6.17 7.17 18.99
C ASN A 269 -7.55 7.68 19.43
N PRO A 270 -8.48 6.81 19.84
CA PRO A 270 -9.87 7.21 20.09
C PRO A 270 -10.07 8.19 21.25
N HIS A 271 -9.11 8.31 22.19
CA HIS A 271 -9.23 9.13 23.40
C HIS A 271 -8.23 10.28 23.48
N SER A 272 -7.10 10.22 22.77
CA SER A 272 -6.04 11.25 22.82
C SER A 272 -6.45 12.56 22.17
N LYS A 273 -7.46 12.52 21.33
CA LYS A 273 -8.07 13.67 20.64
C LYS A 273 -9.59 13.58 20.66
N LYS A 274 -10.24 14.71 20.46
CA LYS A 274 -11.68 14.78 20.24
C LYS A 274 -11.96 14.71 18.73
N TRP A 275 -12.56 13.62 18.31
CA TRP A 275 -12.80 13.34 16.88
C TRP A 275 -14.21 13.65 16.42
N ASP A 276 -15.13 13.79 17.35
CA ASP A 276 -16.57 13.94 17.08
C ASP A 276 -17.17 15.14 17.82
N GLY A 277 -18.25 15.69 17.28
CA GLY A 277 -19.03 16.77 17.89
C GLY A 277 -18.52 18.18 17.58
N PRO A 278 -19.18 19.21 18.13
CA PRO A 278 -18.92 20.60 17.77
C PRO A 278 -17.59 21.17 18.29
N ASN A 279 -16.97 20.47 19.23
CA ASN A 279 -15.67 20.84 19.81
C ASN A 279 -14.60 19.79 19.47
N ALA A 280 -14.70 19.14 18.30
CA ALA A 280 -13.69 18.21 17.83
C ALA A 280 -12.37 18.94 17.59
N ASP A 281 -11.25 18.30 17.98
CA ASP A 281 -9.89 18.79 17.64
C ASP A 281 -9.64 18.66 16.14
N TYR A 282 -10.14 17.58 15.55
CA TYR A 282 -10.06 17.28 14.12
C TYR A 282 -11.40 16.77 13.57
N THR A 283 -11.67 17.13 12.34
CA THR A 283 -12.83 16.67 11.55
C THR A 283 -12.36 15.89 10.32
N PRO A 284 -13.26 15.20 9.61
CA PRO A 284 -12.89 14.57 8.33
C PRO A 284 -12.34 15.52 7.26
N ARG A 285 -12.52 16.85 7.44
CA ARG A 285 -12.10 17.88 6.49
C ARG A 285 -10.97 18.77 7.02
N SER A 286 -10.28 18.34 8.09
CA SER A 286 -9.15 19.09 8.64
C SER A 286 -7.91 18.93 7.78
N ASP A 287 -7.25 20.05 7.45
CA ASP A 287 -6.00 20.10 6.69
C ASP A 287 -4.77 19.87 7.58
N ASP A 288 -4.91 20.08 8.88
CA ASP A 288 -3.87 19.99 9.89
C ASP A 288 -3.79 18.63 10.62
N LEU A 289 -4.33 17.57 10.01
CA LEU A 289 -4.20 16.21 10.55
C LEU A 289 -2.72 15.84 10.70
N PRO A 290 -2.28 15.30 11.85
CA PRO A 290 -0.88 14.98 12.07
C PRO A 290 -0.41 13.86 11.12
N TRP A 291 0.81 14.01 10.58
CA TRP A 291 1.45 12.98 9.76
C TRP A 291 1.64 11.67 10.52
N CYS A 292 2.07 11.74 11.78
CA CYS A 292 2.27 10.58 12.64
C CYS A 292 1.74 10.83 14.07
N MET A 293 1.35 9.73 14.74
CA MET A 293 0.96 9.74 16.16
C MET A 293 1.50 8.50 16.86
N VAL A 294 1.71 8.60 18.19
CA VAL A 294 1.91 7.44 19.05
C VAL A 294 0.54 6.80 19.31
N PRO A 295 0.34 5.51 19.00
CA PRO A 295 -0.96 4.88 19.16
C PRO A 295 -1.30 4.65 20.65
N GLU A 296 -2.59 4.65 21.01
CA GLU A 296 -3.05 4.38 22.39
C GLU A 296 -2.87 2.92 22.82
N LYS A 297 -2.76 2.02 21.86
CA LYS A 297 -2.46 0.59 22.07
C LYS A 297 -1.53 0.09 20.97
N LYS A 298 -0.84 -1.02 21.23
CA LYS A 298 -0.01 -1.68 20.22
C LYS A 298 -0.86 -2.10 19.02
N ILE A 299 -0.34 -1.87 17.83
CA ILE A 299 -1.02 -2.14 16.54
C ILE A 299 -0.73 -3.57 16.10
N THR A 300 -1.76 -4.29 15.70
CA THR A 300 -1.71 -5.67 15.19
C THR A 300 -1.98 -5.70 13.66
N PRO A 301 -1.67 -6.82 12.97
CA PRO A 301 -2.09 -7.01 11.58
C PRO A 301 -3.62 -6.88 11.37
N GLU A 302 -4.42 -7.26 12.37
CA GLU A 302 -5.88 -7.13 12.34
C GLU A 302 -6.31 -5.65 12.40
N ASP A 303 -5.65 -4.82 13.21
CA ASP A 303 -5.90 -3.38 13.24
C ASP A 303 -5.56 -2.76 11.87
N VAL A 304 -4.45 -3.15 11.25
CA VAL A 304 -4.05 -2.73 9.89
C VAL A 304 -5.11 -3.13 8.88
N LYS A 305 -5.55 -4.42 8.91
CA LYS A 305 -6.62 -4.91 8.03
C LYS A 305 -7.90 -4.11 8.22
N TYR A 306 -8.30 -3.86 9.47
CA TYR A 306 -9.53 -3.14 9.79
C TYR A 306 -9.54 -1.72 9.21
N VAL A 307 -8.50 -0.93 9.48
CA VAL A 307 -8.46 0.46 9.02
C VAL A 307 -8.33 0.58 7.50
N LEU A 308 -7.49 -0.27 6.86
CA LEU A 308 -7.32 -0.25 5.41
C LEU A 308 -8.50 -0.85 4.62
N SER A 309 -9.41 -1.56 5.27
CA SER A 309 -10.65 -2.05 4.68
C SER A 309 -11.89 -1.25 5.10
N SER A 310 -11.69 -0.12 5.75
CA SER A 310 -12.79 0.65 6.30
C SER A 310 -13.66 1.32 5.24
N HIS A 311 -14.95 1.30 5.51
CA HIS A 311 -16.00 2.08 4.85
C HIS A 311 -16.65 3.08 5.84
N TYR A 312 -15.90 3.56 6.84
CA TYR A 312 -16.35 4.45 7.92
C TYR A 312 -17.37 3.81 8.87
N GLN A 313 -17.32 2.49 9.05
CA GLN A 313 -18.23 1.77 9.93
C GLN A 313 -18.21 2.35 11.36
N GLY A 314 -19.40 2.43 11.97
CA GLY A 314 -19.58 3.05 13.28
C GLY A 314 -19.62 4.59 13.26
N THR A 315 -19.65 5.21 12.10
CA THR A 315 -19.84 6.66 11.93
C THR A 315 -21.11 6.96 11.13
N LEU A 316 -21.49 8.21 11.04
CA LEU A 316 -22.63 8.64 10.21
C LEU A 316 -22.32 8.69 8.70
N TYR A 317 -21.07 8.46 8.31
CA TYR A 317 -20.59 8.45 6.93
C TYR A 317 -20.63 7.04 6.29
N ASP A 318 -20.86 5.99 7.09
CA ASP A 318 -20.90 4.60 6.62
C ASP A 318 -21.98 4.39 5.55
N PRO A 319 -21.63 4.06 4.29
CA PRO A 319 -22.61 3.83 3.23
C PRO A 319 -23.53 2.63 3.50
N TYR A 320 -23.07 1.64 4.28
CA TYR A 320 -23.85 0.45 4.66
C TYR A 320 -24.55 0.59 6.02
N GLY A 321 -24.26 1.67 6.75
CA GLY A 321 -24.78 1.88 8.11
C GLY A 321 -26.32 2.00 8.16
N SER A 322 -26.91 1.71 9.31
CA SER A 322 -28.35 1.81 9.54
C SER A 322 -28.82 3.24 9.86
N SER A 323 -27.90 4.20 10.05
CA SER A 323 -28.26 5.58 10.36
C SER A 323 -29.10 6.19 9.23
N GLN A 324 -30.01 7.13 9.57
CA GLN A 324 -30.77 7.92 8.58
C GLN A 324 -30.02 9.19 8.15
N SER A 325 -28.69 9.21 8.31
CA SER A 325 -27.86 10.36 7.94
C SER A 325 -27.89 10.59 6.43
N ASP A 326 -28.05 11.84 6.04
CA ASP A 326 -27.87 12.34 4.67
C ASP A 326 -26.38 12.36 4.25
N GLN A 327 -25.48 12.12 5.19
CA GLN A 327 -24.03 12.09 4.97
C GLN A 327 -23.47 10.69 4.65
N LYS A 328 -24.33 9.69 4.54
CA LYS A 328 -23.91 8.36 4.10
C LYS A 328 -23.22 8.40 2.74
N GLY A 329 -22.02 7.82 2.67
CA GLY A 329 -21.24 7.81 1.44
C GLY A 329 -20.73 9.19 1.00
N ALA A 330 -20.73 10.20 1.90
CA ALA A 330 -20.19 11.51 1.58
C ALA A 330 -18.70 11.51 1.29
N PHE A 331 -17.97 10.52 1.78
CA PHE A 331 -16.52 10.39 1.65
C PHE A 331 -16.12 9.09 0.93
N ARG A 332 -15.00 9.15 0.24
CA ARG A 332 -14.38 7.99 -0.38
C ARG A 332 -13.97 6.97 0.69
N SER A 333 -14.54 5.76 0.63
CA SER A 333 -14.19 4.66 1.54
C SER A 333 -12.73 4.24 1.38
N ILE A 334 -12.06 3.83 2.45
CA ILE A 334 -10.69 3.30 2.43
C ILE A 334 -10.70 1.94 1.73
N GLY A 335 -11.55 0.99 2.21
CA GLY A 335 -11.82 -0.26 1.53
C GLY A 335 -12.78 -0.08 0.37
N ILE A 336 -12.28 0.42 -0.76
CA ILE A 336 -13.09 0.77 -1.92
C ILE A 336 -13.30 -0.42 -2.86
N ASN A 337 -14.37 -0.38 -3.67
CA ASN A 337 -14.74 -1.44 -4.61
C ASN A 337 -13.67 -1.74 -5.67
N ARG A 338 -12.85 -0.77 -6.03
CA ARG A 338 -11.77 -0.83 -7.02
C ARG A 338 -10.39 -1.11 -6.43
N ASN A 339 -10.33 -1.55 -5.17
CA ASN A 339 -9.13 -2.08 -4.57
C ASN A 339 -8.69 -3.35 -5.32
N ASP A 340 -7.43 -3.41 -5.72
CA ASP A 340 -6.85 -4.52 -6.48
C ASP A 340 -6.17 -5.52 -5.54
N PHE A 341 -5.41 -5.02 -4.57
CA PHE A 341 -4.91 -5.80 -3.45
C PHE A 341 -4.64 -4.91 -2.23
N MET A 342 -4.48 -5.54 -1.08
CA MET A 342 -3.85 -4.98 0.09
C MET A 342 -2.67 -5.87 0.49
N ALA A 343 -1.50 -5.28 0.70
CA ALA A 343 -0.35 -5.96 1.26
C ALA A 343 0.09 -5.29 2.56
N LEU A 344 0.46 -6.11 3.55
CA LEU A 344 1.16 -5.70 4.76
C LEU A 344 2.47 -6.51 4.83
N ILE A 345 3.60 -5.84 4.87
CA ILE A 345 4.90 -6.44 5.13
C ILE A 345 5.21 -6.29 6.61
N GLN A 346 5.36 -7.42 7.32
CA GLN A 346 5.69 -7.48 8.74
C GLN A 346 7.09 -8.08 8.91
N MET A 347 8.02 -7.32 9.51
CA MET A 347 9.38 -7.78 9.79
C MET A 347 9.59 -8.00 11.28
N ARG A 348 9.64 -9.27 11.68
CA ARG A 348 9.63 -9.74 13.07
C ARG A 348 11.06 -9.86 13.61
N PRO A 349 11.50 -9.00 14.56
CA PRO A 349 12.88 -8.97 15.04
C PRO A 349 13.32 -10.25 15.77
N ASP A 350 12.38 -10.93 16.44
CA ASP A 350 12.65 -12.12 17.25
C ASP A 350 12.69 -13.43 16.43
N GLN A 351 12.48 -13.35 15.12
CA GLN A 351 12.54 -14.52 14.25
C GLN A 351 13.89 -14.61 13.53
N PRO A 352 14.35 -15.86 13.18
CA PRO A 352 15.53 -16.04 12.35
C PRO A 352 15.44 -15.26 11.04
N GLU A 353 16.56 -14.77 10.54
CA GLU A 353 16.64 -13.91 9.36
C GLU A 353 15.90 -14.47 8.15
N ASP A 354 16.01 -15.76 7.89
CA ASP A 354 15.37 -16.43 6.76
C ASP A 354 13.84 -16.62 6.89
N SER A 355 13.26 -16.35 8.07
CA SER A 355 11.84 -16.55 8.35
C SER A 355 11.17 -15.37 9.04
N ARG A 356 11.88 -14.25 9.19
CA ARG A 356 11.36 -13.09 9.91
C ARG A 356 10.30 -12.30 9.17
N VAL A 357 10.29 -12.33 7.83
CA VAL A 357 9.38 -11.51 7.04
C VAL A 357 8.15 -12.30 6.63
N LEU A 358 7.00 -11.73 6.94
CA LEU A 358 5.70 -12.17 6.45
C LEU A 358 5.10 -11.08 5.56
N GLU A 359 4.51 -11.51 4.45
CA GLU A 359 3.64 -10.70 3.62
C GLU A 359 2.19 -11.16 3.82
N TRP A 360 1.38 -10.26 4.39
CA TRP A 360 -0.04 -10.49 4.57
C TRP A 360 -0.78 -9.91 3.37
N ILE A 361 -1.51 -10.76 2.66
CA ILE A 361 -2.08 -10.43 1.35
C ILE A 361 -3.60 -10.57 1.37
N ALA A 362 -4.29 -9.56 0.85
CA ALA A 362 -5.69 -9.61 0.47
C ALA A 362 -5.83 -9.17 -0.99
N PHE A 363 -6.66 -9.84 -1.77
CA PHE A 363 -6.97 -9.45 -3.14
C PHE A 363 -8.36 -8.82 -3.26
N ALA A 364 -8.54 -8.01 -4.30
CA ALA A 364 -9.76 -7.32 -4.67
C ALA A 364 -10.30 -6.41 -3.54
N SER A 365 -11.59 -6.06 -3.53
CA SER A 365 -12.16 -5.19 -2.50
C SER A 365 -12.01 -5.80 -1.11
N ASN A 366 -11.06 -5.27 -0.36
CA ASN A 366 -10.64 -5.82 0.92
C ASN A 366 -11.69 -5.65 2.04
N ALA A 367 -12.68 -4.78 1.89
CA ALA A 367 -13.81 -4.68 2.82
C ALA A 367 -14.55 -6.03 2.97
N PHE A 368 -14.61 -6.82 1.91
CA PHE A 368 -15.31 -8.10 1.85
C PHE A 368 -14.38 -9.32 1.85
N ASN A 369 -13.07 -9.11 1.88
CA ASN A 369 -12.08 -10.17 1.74
C ASN A 369 -11.20 -10.30 2.99
N VAL A 370 -10.37 -11.33 2.97
CA VAL A 370 -9.46 -11.70 4.05
C VAL A 370 -8.04 -11.29 3.73
N MET A 371 -7.26 -11.06 4.76
CA MET A 371 -5.81 -10.86 4.68
C MET A 371 -5.11 -12.04 5.35
N VAL A 372 -4.24 -12.73 4.64
CA VAL A 372 -3.57 -13.96 5.10
C VAL A 372 -2.05 -13.91 4.89
N PRO A 373 -1.26 -14.50 5.82
CA PRO A 373 0.20 -14.38 5.84
C PRO A 373 0.91 -15.43 4.98
N PHE A 374 1.99 -15.00 4.33
CA PHE A 374 2.94 -15.83 3.59
C PHE A 374 4.37 -15.47 3.98
N TYR A 375 5.26 -16.45 4.10
CA TYR A 375 6.69 -16.20 4.27
C TYR A 375 7.26 -15.63 2.98
N ALA A 376 7.96 -14.50 3.08
CA ALA A 376 8.51 -13.78 1.94
C ALA A 376 9.82 -14.38 1.39
N ASN A 377 10.62 -15.05 2.24
CA ASN A 377 11.90 -15.59 1.83
C ASN A 377 11.73 -17.02 1.25
N VAL A 378 11.12 -17.08 0.08
CA VAL A 378 10.80 -18.29 -0.70
C VAL A 378 11.30 -18.14 -2.14
N THR A 379 11.37 -19.25 -2.87
CA THR A 379 11.77 -19.27 -4.29
C THR A 379 10.57 -19.32 -5.24
N THR A 380 9.42 -19.74 -4.72
CA THR A 380 8.15 -19.81 -5.46
C THR A 380 7.00 -19.33 -4.58
N THR A 381 5.89 -18.98 -5.19
CA THR A 381 4.63 -18.70 -4.51
C THR A 381 3.58 -19.74 -4.89
N PRO A 382 2.61 -20.04 -4.01
CA PRO A 382 1.55 -21.00 -4.33
C PRO A 382 0.81 -20.64 -5.62
N ALA A 383 0.52 -21.65 -6.44
CA ALA A 383 -0.17 -21.45 -7.71
C ALA A 383 -1.52 -20.71 -7.56
N TYR A 384 -2.21 -20.93 -6.45
CA TYR A 384 -3.48 -20.24 -6.16
C TYR A 384 -3.36 -18.71 -6.05
N LEU A 385 -2.15 -18.17 -5.78
CA LEU A 385 -1.86 -16.73 -5.73
C LEU A 385 -1.18 -16.23 -7.01
N SER A 386 -0.43 -17.10 -7.72
CA SER A 386 0.42 -16.69 -8.85
C SER A 386 -0.20 -16.94 -10.23
N ASN A 387 -1.22 -17.79 -10.35
CA ASN A 387 -1.82 -18.18 -11.63
C ASN A 387 -2.95 -17.25 -12.13
N THR A 388 -3.14 -16.08 -11.52
CA THR A 388 -4.13 -15.10 -11.96
C THR A 388 -3.83 -14.65 -13.40
N THR A 389 -4.88 -14.60 -14.21
CA THR A 389 -4.86 -14.07 -15.58
C THR A 389 -5.99 -13.06 -15.76
N GLY A 390 -6.16 -12.50 -16.96
CA GLY A 390 -7.32 -11.66 -17.31
C GLY A 390 -8.65 -12.40 -17.38
N ALA A 391 -8.64 -13.75 -17.41
CA ALA A 391 -9.85 -14.58 -17.44
C ALA A 391 -10.33 -14.92 -16.04
N VAL A 392 -11.63 -14.77 -15.80
CA VAL A 392 -12.26 -15.13 -14.52
C VAL A 392 -12.19 -16.63 -14.28
N SER A 393 -11.75 -17.04 -13.07
CA SER A 393 -11.65 -18.42 -12.64
C SER A 393 -11.76 -18.53 -11.13
N THR A 394 -12.37 -19.62 -10.63
CA THR A 394 -12.34 -19.97 -9.20
C THR A 394 -11.03 -20.65 -8.77
N ASP A 395 -10.11 -20.92 -9.70
CA ASP A 395 -8.85 -21.60 -9.43
C ASP A 395 -7.74 -20.66 -8.91
N ASN A 396 -8.05 -19.39 -8.69
CA ASN A 396 -7.10 -18.43 -8.11
C ASN A 396 -7.76 -17.54 -7.06
N PHE A 397 -6.92 -17.01 -6.18
CA PHE A 397 -7.35 -16.22 -5.04
C PHE A 397 -7.91 -14.85 -5.45
N TYR A 398 -7.33 -14.22 -6.49
CA TYR A 398 -7.79 -12.90 -6.96
C TYR A 398 -9.26 -12.93 -7.41
N TRP A 399 -9.60 -13.82 -8.36
CA TRP A 399 -10.95 -13.85 -8.91
C TRP A 399 -11.99 -14.36 -7.92
N ASN A 400 -11.63 -15.32 -7.04
CA ASN A 400 -12.52 -15.71 -5.95
C ASN A 400 -12.84 -14.51 -5.06
N SER A 401 -11.81 -13.75 -4.66
CA SER A 401 -12.00 -12.55 -3.85
C SER A 401 -12.82 -11.49 -4.57
N ARG A 402 -12.63 -11.29 -5.89
CA ARG A 402 -13.40 -10.34 -6.69
C ARG A 402 -14.87 -10.72 -6.77
N MET A 403 -15.17 -12.01 -6.98
CA MET A 403 -16.54 -12.52 -7.04
C MET A 403 -17.24 -12.40 -5.69
N ILE A 404 -16.59 -12.81 -4.60
CA ILE A 404 -17.12 -12.66 -3.24
C ILE A 404 -17.49 -11.20 -2.97
N ALA A 405 -16.56 -10.27 -3.24
CA ALA A 405 -16.76 -8.85 -2.99
C ALA A 405 -17.94 -8.28 -3.81
N ALA A 406 -17.99 -8.55 -5.11
CA ALA A 406 -19.04 -8.03 -5.98
C ALA A 406 -20.44 -8.51 -5.56
N MET A 407 -20.56 -9.78 -5.16
CA MET A 407 -21.83 -10.34 -4.70
C MET A 407 -22.19 -9.87 -3.29
N ALA A 408 -21.23 -9.78 -2.39
CA ALA A 408 -21.46 -9.33 -1.01
C ALA A 408 -21.87 -7.85 -0.97
N ASP A 409 -21.26 -6.99 -1.79
CA ASP A 409 -21.64 -5.58 -1.93
C ASP A 409 -23.09 -5.42 -2.39
N ALA A 410 -23.48 -6.16 -3.43
CA ALA A 410 -24.84 -6.11 -3.96
C ALA A 410 -25.92 -6.61 -2.98
N ALA A 411 -25.55 -7.44 -2.02
CA ALA A 411 -26.44 -8.02 -1.00
C ALA A 411 -25.89 -7.83 0.42
N TYR A 412 -25.33 -6.65 0.74
CA TYR A 412 -24.55 -6.38 1.95
C TYR A 412 -25.23 -6.89 3.23
N SER A 413 -26.47 -6.46 3.49
CA SER A 413 -27.20 -6.80 4.73
C SER A 413 -27.41 -8.30 4.97
N LYS A 414 -27.35 -9.12 3.91
CA LYS A 414 -27.48 -10.58 3.97
C LYS A 414 -26.12 -11.27 4.00
N SER A 415 -25.14 -10.67 3.34
CA SER A 415 -23.80 -11.24 3.14
C SER A 415 -22.83 -10.93 4.27
N VAL A 416 -22.97 -9.79 4.97
CA VAL A 416 -22.00 -9.29 5.96
C VAL A 416 -21.64 -10.33 7.02
N PHE A 417 -22.60 -11.08 7.51
CA PHE A 417 -22.37 -12.13 8.50
C PHE A 417 -21.49 -13.28 7.98
N HIS A 418 -21.61 -13.64 6.71
CA HIS A 418 -20.76 -14.65 6.08
C HIS A 418 -19.34 -14.10 5.89
N ILE A 419 -19.23 -12.82 5.52
CA ILE A 419 -17.94 -12.13 5.37
C ILE A 419 -17.20 -12.03 6.70
N GLU A 420 -17.86 -11.64 7.79
CA GLU A 420 -17.24 -11.56 9.12
C GLU A 420 -16.72 -12.93 9.59
N ARG A 421 -17.49 -14.00 9.38
CA ARG A 421 -17.06 -15.37 9.68
C ARG A 421 -15.88 -15.81 8.84
N TYR A 422 -15.86 -15.47 7.55
CA TYR A 422 -14.77 -15.74 6.65
C TYR A 422 -13.49 -15.03 7.11
N GLN A 423 -13.59 -13.75 7.44
CA GLN A 423 -12.45 -12.96 7.93
C GLN A 423 -11.90 -13.52 9.24
N LEU A 424 -12.77 -13.87 10.19
CA LEU A 424 -12.34 -14.47 11.47
C LEU A 424 -11.67 -15.83 11.27
N ALA A 425 -12.25 -16.70 10.43
CA ALA A 425 -11.70 -18.04 10.18
C ALA A 425 -10.33 -17.96 9.49
N ALA A 426 -10.19 -17.08 8.50
CA ALA A 426 -8.93 -16.90 7.78
C ALA A 426 -7.83 -16.30 8.65
N ALA A 427 -8.12 -15.28 9.47
CA ALA A 427 -7.17 -14.70 10.41
C ALA A 427 -6.71 -15.75 11.44
N SER A 428 -7.64 -16.50 12.03
CA SER A 428 -7.32 -17.58 12.98
C SER A 428 -6.44 -18.66 12.35
N ALA A 429 -6.74 -19.07 11.12
CA ALA A 429 -5.96 -20.05 10.37
C ALA A 429 -4.55 -19.51 10.05
N GLY A 430 -4.44 -18.22 9.69
CA GLY A 430 -3.16 -17.55 9.43
C GLY A 430 -2.25 -17.60 10.65
N HIS A 431 -2.72 -17.20 11.82
CA HIS A 431 -1.93 -17.28 13.05
C HIS A 431 -1.58 -18.71 13.44
N ALA A 432 -2.51 -19.67 13.28
CA ALA A 432 -2.23 -21.08 13.54
C ALA A 432 -1.12 -21.63 12.61
N ASN A 433 -1.14 -21.24 11.34
CA ASN A 433 -0.11 -21.61 10.37
C ASN A 433 1.26 -21.04 10.77
N ILE A 434 1.34 -19.72 11.05
CA ILE A 434 2.57 -19.07 11.53
C ILE A 434 3.12 -19.78 12.76
N ASN A 435 2.31 -19.98 13.80
CA ASN A 435 2.75 -20.62 15.04
C ASN A 435 3.28 -22.03 14.81
N THR A 436 2.63 -22.79 13.93
CA THR A 436 3.03 -24.16 13.57
C THR A 436 4.38 -24.18 12.88
N TYR A 437 4.56 -23.34 11.86
CA TYR A 437 5.77 -23.36 11.04
C TYR A 437 6.94 -22.62 11.69
N ASP A 438 6.71 -21.55 12.44
CA ASP A 438 7.76 -20.93 13.27
C ASP A 438 8.33 -21.91 14.28
N ALA A 439 7.48 -22.76 14.92
CA ALA A 439 7.95 -23.78 15.84
C ALA A 439 8.80 -24.87 15.14
N LYS A 440 8.48 -25.24 13.91
CA LYS A 440 9.29 -26.18 13.10
C LYS A 440 10.60 -25.52 12.66
N LEU A 441 10.55 -24.30 12.15
CA LEU A 441 11.71 -23.52 11.67
C LEU A 441 12.74 -23.27 12.78
N ARG A 442 12.31 -23.01 14.01
CA ARG A 442 13.24 -22.86 15.16
C ARG A 442 14.00 -24.14 15.51
N ARG A 443 13.47 -25.30 15.20
CA ARG A 443 14.07 -26.61 15.50
C ARG A 443 14.95 -27.12 14.38
N GLU A 444 14.69 -26.71 13.15
CA GLU A 444 15.43 -27.15 11.97
C GLU A 444 16.73 -26.34 11.82
N GLN A 445 17.84 -27.05 11.55
CA GLN A 445 19.17 -26.45 11.39
C GLN A 445 19.64 -26.48 9.91
N ASP A 446 19.12 -27.39 9.12
CA ASP A 446 19.49 -27.50 7.71
C ASP A 446 18.80 -26.37 6.90
N ALA A 447 19.60 -25.59 6.17
CA ALA A 447 19.12 -24.43 5.42
C ALA A 447 18.14 -24.83 4.30
N SER A 448 18.35 -25.96 3.64
CA SER A 448 17.48 -26.46 2.58
C SER A 448 16.14 -26.94 3.13
N ALA A 449 16.16 -27.66 4.26
CA ALA A 449 14.96 -28.08 4.97
C ALA A 449 14.15 -26.87 5.49
N ARG A 450 14.83 -25.83 5.98
CA ARG A 450 14.18 -24.57 6.39
C ARG A 450 13.51 -23.88 5.20
N ALA A 451 14.16 -23.82 4.04
CA ALA A 451 13.57 -23.28 2.82
C ALA A 451 12.30 -24.06 2.41
N ALA A 452 12.37 -25.38 2.41
CA ALA A 452 11.22 -26.24 2.11
C ALA A 452 10.07 -26.06 3.11
N LEU A 453 10.37 -25.84 4.40
CA LEU A 453 9.34 -25.57 5.43
C LEU A 453 8.58 -24.26 5.18
N ARG A 454 9.25 -23.21 4.72
CA ARG A 454 8.58 -21.94 4.38
C ARG A 454 7.64 -22.08 3.19
N GLU A 455 8.08 -22.79 2.14
CA GLU A 455 7.23 -23.08 0.98
C GLU A 455 6.04 -23.98 1.34
N GLN A 456 6.27 -25.02 2.18
CA GLN A 456 5.17 -25.83 2.72
C GLN A 456 4.18 -25.01 3.56
N ALA A 457 4.66 -24.03 4.34
CA ALA A 457 3.78 -23.12 5.09
C ALA A 457 2.89 -22.31 4.17
N ASN A 458 3.47 -21.78 3.09
CA ASN A 458 2.76 -20.98 2.10
C ASN A 458 1.71 -21.82 1.35
N GLU A 459 2.06 -23.05 0.93
CA GLU A 459 1.11 -23.96 0.28
C GLU A 459 -0.04 -24.35 1.23
N ALA A 460 0.26 -24.69 2.48
CA ALA A 460 -0.75 -25.04 3.49
C ALA A 460 -1.72 -23.87 3.75
N MET A 461 -1.22 -22.62 3.75
CA MET A 461 -2.05 -21.42 3.88
C MET A 461 -2.92 -21.24 2.63
N ALA A 462 -2.36 -21.39 1.44
CA ALA A 462 -3.07 -21.28 0.17
C ALA A 462 -4.20 -22.32 0.03
N ASP A 463 -3.96 -23.55 0.45
CA ASP A 463 -4.99 -24.60 0.46
C ASP A 463 -6.10 -24.30 1.45
N THR A 464 -5.75 -23.81 2.64
CA THR A 464 -6.73 -23.41 3.67
C THR A 464 -7.63 -22.27 3.15
N ILE A 465 -7.04 -21.23 2.57
CA ILE A 465 -7.82 -20.09 2.09
C ILE A 465 -8.66 -20.44 0.85
N ARG A 466 -8.18 -21.37 -0.01
CA ARG A 466 -8.96 -21.89 -1.13
C ARG A 466 -10.28 -22.50 -0.65
N GLY A 467 -10.23 -23.33 0.39
CA GLY A 467 -11.42 -23.96 0.98
C GLY A 467 -12.36 -22.93 1.61
N LEU A 468 -11.83 -21.99 2.40
CA LEU A 468 -12.64 -20.93 3.03
C LEU A 468 -13.27 -19.98 2.00
N ALA A 469 -12.56 -19.64 0.94
CA ALA A 469 -13.07 -18.79 -0.13
C ALA A 469 -14.19 -19.47 -0.91
N ALA A 470 -14.03 -20.76 -1.25
CA ALA A 470 -15.05 -21.54 -1.93
C ALA A 470 -16.35 -21.62 -1.10
N ASP A 471 -16.25 -21.97 0.19
CA ASP A 471 -17.40 -22.03 1.12
C ASP A 471 -18.10 -20.66 1.25
N THR A 472 -17.33 -19.56 1.28
CA THR A 472 -17.88 -18.22 1.36
C THR A 472 -18.55 -17.81 0.05
N LEU A 473 -17.92 -18.13 -1.08
CA LEU A 473 -18.48 -17.85 -2.41
C LEU A 473 -19.85 -18.52 -2.59
N ASP A 474 -19.97 -19.79 -2.19
CA ASP A 474 -21.24 -20.52 -2.23
C ASP A 474 -22.33 -19.80 -1.42
N LYS A 475 -21.99 -19.34 -0.21
CA LYS A 475 -22.94 -18.65 0.68
C LYS A 475 -23.40 -17.29 0.13
N VAL A 476 -22.45 -16.45 -0.32
CA VAL A 476 -22.82 -15.12 -0.86
C VAL A 476 -23.56 -15.23 -2.18
N LEU A 477 -23.23 -16.22 -3.01
CA LEU A 477 -23.96 -16.52 -4.25
C LEU A 477 -25.40 -16.96 -3.93
N TYR A 478 -25.60 -17.80 -2.93
CA TYR A 478 -26.93 -18.22 -2.47
C TYR A 478 -27.76 -17.02 -2.03
N GLU A 479 -27.23 -16.16 -1.15
CA GLU A 479 -27.92 -14.96 -0.64
C GLU A 479 -28.31 -14.01 -1.78
N LEU A 480 -27.41 -13.78 -2.74
CA LEU A 480 -27.69 -12.92 -3.88
C LEU A 480 -28.74 -13.55 -4.83
N SER A 481 -28.66 -14.87 -5.06
CA SER A 481 -29.60 -15.59 -5.92
C SER A 481 -31.02 -15.55 -5.37
N CYS A 482 -31.20 -15.64 -4.05
CA CYS A 482 -32.49 -15.51 -3.39
C CYS A 482 -33.12 -14.12 -3.54
N GLN A 483 -32.35 -13.10 -3.91
CA GLN A 483 -32.82 -11.73 -4.12
C GLN A 483 -33.07 -11.38 -5.59
N MET A 484 -32.88 -12.34 -6.50
CA MET A 484 -33.15 -12.13 -7.93
C MET A 484 -34.63 -11.91 -8.20
N LYS A 485 -34.97 -10.80 -8.87
CA LYS A 485 -36.34 -10.41 -9.17
C LYS A 485 -36.68 -10.43 -10.68
N ASN A 486 -35.68 -10.62 -11.54
CA ASN A 486 -35.83 -10.59 -13.01
C ASN A 486 -36.61 -9.38 -13.53
N CYS A 487 -36.57 -8.25 -12.82
CA CYS A 487 -37.40 -7.05 -13.08
C CYS A 487 -38.90 -7.31 -13.08
N TYR A 488 -39.36 -8.41 -12.47
CA TYR A 488 -40.80 -8.77 -12.42
C TYR A 488 -41.48 -8.02 -11.27
N SER A 489 -42.57 -7.29 -11.59
CA SER A 489 -43.25 -6.41 -10.62
C SER A 489 -44.04 -7.14 -9.52
N ARG A 490 -44.27 -8.43 -9.65
CA ARG A 490 -44.96 -9.30 -8.70
C ARG A 490 -44.04 -10.39 -8.18
N SER A 491 -42.76 -10.07 -7.94
CA SER A 491 -41.84 -11.06 -7.38
C SER A 491 -42.34 -11.57 -6.02
N ASP A 492 -42.03 -12.80 -5.70
CA ASP A 492 -42.20 -13.39 -4.38
C ASP A 492 -41.30 -12.63 -3.39
N ALA A 493 -41.89 -11.69 -2.68
CA ALA A 493 -41.19 -10.85 -1.72
C ALA A 493 -41.30 -11.42 -0.32
#